data_60d15667c7afebed4d2a13d1fb7eed32
#
_entry.id   60d15667c7afebed4d2a13d1fb7eed32
#
_cell.length_a   1.000
_cell.length_b   1.000
_cell.length_c   1.000
_cell.angle_alpha   90.00
_cell.angle_beta   90.00
_cell.angle_gamma   90.00
#
_symmetry.space_group_name_H-M   'P 1'
#
loop_
_entity.id
_entity.type
_entity.pdbx_description
1 polymer ?
#
loop_
_entity_poly.entity_id
_entity_poly.type
_entity_poly.pdbx_seq_one_letter_code
_entity_poly.pdbx_strand_id
1 'polypeptide(L)'
;VRFKGSDYKKGELVVKKNTIIQPNHILAFKSLGIKNIKVKKKINILFFSTGNEISNSDNVPDWKVRNSNNHYIKNLDQNFLFNFKNGGILRDNHEKLFKSKITKMLKSNTDIIITSGAVSAGKFDFVPSVIKSFQLSNYFKSVAIRPGKPILFAKIRGKQKAIFGLPGNPMSSAACFRFFVYPYIQYIFGLNEEKPF
;
A
#
# COMPACT_ATOMS: atom_id res chain seq x y z
N VAL A 1 41.41 28.07 2.06
CA VAL A 1 40.25 28.66 2.77
C VAL A 1 39.11 28.72 1.76
N ARG A 2 37.95 28.13 2.06
CA ARG A 2 36.72 28.24 1.25
C ARG A 2 36.04 29.58 1.56
N PHE A 3 35.65 30.30 0.54
CA PHE A 3 34.87 31.52 0.70
C PHE A 3 33.41 31.23 1.07
N LYS A 4 32.78 32.15 1.80
CA LYS A 4 31.36 32.09 2.12
C LYS A 4 30.51 32.02 0.84
N GLY A 5 29.63 31.05 0.73
CA GLY A 5 28.77 30.86 -0.45
C GLY A 5 29.39 30.02 -1.59
N SER A 6 30.57 29.38 -1.37
CA SER A 6 31.19 28.51 -2.38
C SER A 6 30.35 27.25 -2.67
N ASP A 7 29.68 26.67 -1.68
CA ASP A 7 28.88 25.45 -1.83
C ASP A 7 27.41 25.79 -2.15
N TYR A 8 26.84 26.78 -1.44
CA TYR A 8 25.47 27.26 -1.63
C TYR A 8 25.37 28.77 -1.40
N LYS A 9 24.61 29.43 -2.23
CA LYS A 9 24.28 30.87 -2.06
C LYS A 9 22.98 31.03 -1.30
N LYS A 10 22.81 32.17 -0.61
CA LYS A 10 21.55 32.50 0.08
C LYS A 10 20.38 32.53 -0.92
N GLY A 11 19.32 31.77 -0.61
CA GLY A 11 18.13 31.65 -1.47
C GLY A 11 18.21 30.54 -2.52
N GLU A 12 19.34 29.82 -2.62
CA GLU A 12 19.48 28.70 -3.53
C GLU A 12 18.65 27.50 -3.07
N LEU A 13 18.04 26.79 -4.01
CA LEU A 13 17.20 25.61 -3.75
C LEU A 13 18.08 24.40 -3.45
N VAL A 14 18.04 23.91 -2.22
CA VAL A 14 18.84 22.75 -1.77
C VAL A 14 18.21 21.43 -2.26
N VAL A 15 16.87 21.28 -2.11
CA VAL A 15 16.14 20.08 -2.51
C VAL A 15 14.77 20.47 -3.08
N LYS A 16 14.40 19.87 -4.21
CA LYS A 16 13.10 20.10 -4.84
C LYS A 16 11.96 19.47 -4.02
N LYS A 17 10.77 20.05 -4.13
CA LYS A 17 9.53 19.45 -3.60
C LYS A 17 9.32 18.05 -4.19
N ASN A 18 8.75 17.15 -3.37
CA ASN A 18 8.50 15.74 -3.73
C ASN A 18 9.77 14.90 -4.01
N THR A 19 10.92 15.32 -3.50
CA THR A 19 12.14 14.51 -3.51
C THR A 19 12.16 13.57 -2.31
N ILE A 20 12.50 12.30 -2.53
CA ILE A 20 12.77 11.36 -1.46
C ILE A 20 14.07 11.77 -0.78
N ILE A 21 14.02 12.02 0.53
CA ILE A 21 15.19 12.46 1.29
C ILE A 21 16.18 11.29 1.41
N GLN A 22 17.39 11.54 0.92
CA GLN A 22 18.52 10.61 0.93
C GLN A 22 19.59 11.08 1.93
N PRO A 23 20.56 10.24 2.34
CA PRO A 23 21.62 10.62 3.25
C PRO A 23 22.41 11.86 2.85
N ASN A 24 22.68 12.05 1.55
CA ASN A 24 23.36 13.25 1.01
C ASN A 24 22.56 14.54 1.24
N HIS A 25 21.21 14.47 1.16
CA HIS A 25 20.35 15.61 1.49
C HIS A 25 20.45 15.97 2.98
N ILE A 26 20.53 14.97 3.86
CA ILE A 26 20.72 15.19 5.32
C ILE A 26 22.06 15.88 5.57
N LEU A 27 23.13 15.46 4.88
CA LEU A 27 24.44 16.10 4.96
C LEU A 27 24.33 17.59 4.55
N ALA A 28 23.71 17.89 3.41
CA ALA A 28 23.52 19.26 2.95
C ALA A 28 22.71 20.11 3.95
N PHE A 29 21.60 19.59 4.49
CA PHE A 29 20.80 20.29 5.49
C PHE A 29 21.62 20.61 6.75
N LYS A 30 22.41 19.66 7.23
CA LYS A 30 23.24 19.88 8.43
C LYS A 30 24.36 20.87 8.20
N SER A 31 25.03 20.81 7.03
CA SER A 31 26.07 21.77 6.67
C SER A 31 25.55 23.20 6.53
N LEU A 32 24.29 23.35 6.13
CA LEU A 32 23.62 24.64 5.98
C LEU A 32 22.90 25.12 7.27
N GLY A 33 22.95 24.35 8.37
CA GLY A 33 22.26 24.67 9.62
C GLY A 33 20.74 24.52 9.57
N ILE A 34 20.19 23.81 8.58
CA ILE A 34 18.74 23.55 8.47
C ILE A 34 18.34 22.49 9.51
N LYS A 35 17.59 22.90 10.52
CA LYS A 35 17.20 22.05 11.65
C LYS A 35 15.95 21.24 11.36
N ASN A 36 14.96 21.82 10.70
CA ASN A 36 13.64 21.24 10.47
C ASN A 36 13.23 21.36 9.00
N ILE A 37 12.64 20.29 8.45
CA ILE A 37 12.04 20.26 7.14
C ILE A 37 10.63 19.68 7.23
N LYS A 38 9.73 20.15 6.37
CA LYS A 38 8.38 19.58 6.26
C LYS A 38 8.41 18.39 5.30
N VAL A 39 7.96 17.24 5.77
CA VAL A 39 7.86 16.01 4.99
C VAL A 39 6.44 15.47 5.00
N LYS A 40 6.08 14.70 3.98
CA LYS A 40 4.82 13.93 3.97
C LYS A 40 4.89 12.78 4.96
N LYS A 41 3.78 12.48 5.64
CA LYS A 41 3.67 11.31 6.51
C LYS A 41 3.68 10.03 5.66
N LYS A 42 4.24 8.95 6.19
CA LYS A 42 4.12 7.62 5.60
C LYS A 42 2.66 7.18 5.54
N ILE A 43 2.31 6.43 4.51
CA ILE A 43 1.00 5.82 4.35
C ILE A 43 0.89 4.61 5.28
N ASN A 44 -0.20 4.50 6.02
CA ASN A 44 -0.44 3.35 6.90
C ASN A 44 -1.28 2.31 6.16
N ILE A 45 -0.67 1.16 5.88
CA ILE A 45 -1.31 0.02 5.21
C ILE A 45 -1.71 -1.02 6.26
N LEU A 46 -2.97 -1.48 6.20
CA LEU A 46 -3.47 -2.63 6.93
C LEU A 46 -3.74 -3.76 5.94
N PHE A 47 -3.01 -4.85 6.06
CA PHE A 47 -3.07 -5.98 5.14
C PHE A 47 -3.79 -7.18 5.78
N PHE A 48 -4.64 -7.84 5.01
CA PHE A 48 -5.29 -9.10 5.36
C PHE A 48 -5.05 -10.15 4.29
N SER A 49 -4.63 -11.34 4.69
CA SER A 49 -4.75 -12.53 3.85
C SER A 49 -6.17 -13.07 3.96
N THR A 50 -6.74 -13.59 2.88
CA THR A 50 -8.12 -14.13 2.89
C THR A 50 -8.14 -15.55 2.35
N GLY A 51 -8.92 -16.41 2.97
CA GLY A 51 -9.11 -17.81 2.60
C GLY A 51 -8.95 -18.78 3.77
N ASN A 52 -9.75 -19.85 3.74
CA ASN A 52 -9.68 -20.91 4.75
C ASN A 52 -8.42 -21.75 4.62
N GLU A 53 -7.86 -21.80 3.40
CA GLU A 53 -6.64 -22.55 3.07
C GLU A 53 -5.36 -21.89 3.60
N ILE A 54 -5.39 -20.61 3.97
CA ILE A 54 -4.18 -19.87 4.36
C ILE A 54 -3.77 -20.23 5.79
N SER A 55 -2.47 -20.49 6.02
CA SER A 55 -1.89 -20.81 7.33
C SER A 55 -0.66 -19.96 7.63
N ASN A 56 -0.52 -19.56 8.91
CA ASN A 56 0.69 -18.97 9.48
C ASN A 56 1.53 -19.99 10.26
N SER A 57 1.09 -21.25 10.33
CA SER A 57 1.83 -22.32 11.04
C SER A 57 3.06 -22.75 10.27
N ASP A 58 4.11 -23.16 10.97
CA ASP A 58 5.30 -23.80 10.38
C ASP A 58 4.96 -25.18 9.82
N ASN A 59 4.09 -25.92 10.51
CA ASN A 59 3.54 -27.20 10.05
C ASN A 59 2.24 -26.95 9.29
N VAL A 60 2.34 -26.96 7.96
CA VAL A 60 1.20 -26.72 7.06
C VAL A 60 0.74 -28.05 6.47
N PRO A 61 -0.51 -28.48 6.75
CA PRO A 61 -1.08 -29.65 6.09
C PRO A 61 -1.14 -29.47 4.57
N ASP A 62 -1.14 -30.57 3.81
CA ASP A 62 -1.09 -30.57 2.34
C ASP A 62 -2.24 -29.77 1.68
N TRP A 63 -3.39 -29.68 2.35
CA TRP A 63 -4.55 -28.92 1.87
C TRP A 63 -4.51 -27.41 2.19
N LYS A 64 -3.47 -26.93 2.90
CA LYS A 64 -3.28 -25.51 3.22
C LYS A 64 -2.08 -24.91 2.49
N VAL A 65 -2.11 -23.60 2.36
CA VAL A 65 -1.08 -22.80 1.71
C VAL A 65 -0.43 -21.86 2.72
N ARG A 66 0.89 -21.73 2.67
CA ARG A 66 1.64 -20.79 3.51
C ARG A 66 1.28 -19.33 3.19
N ASN A 67 1.11 -18.54 4.22
CA ASN A 67 0.81 -17.10 4.08
C ASN A 67 2.06 -16.33 3.65
N SER A 68 2.38 -16.34 2.34
CA SER A 68 3.57 -15.70 1.78
C SER A 68 3.36 -14.25 1.35
N ASN A 69 2.13 -13.89 0.92
CA ASN A 69 1.86 -12.59 0.31
C ASN A 69 2.11 -11.41 1.26
N ASN A 70 1.78 -11.55 2.55
CA ASN A 70 2.02 -10.52 3.55
C ASN A 70 3.52 -10.24 3.75
N HIS A 71 4.35 -11.28 3.74
CA HIS A 71 5.81 -11.15 3.87
C HIS A 71 6.41 -10.47 2.66
N TYR A 72 5.99 -10.84 1.46
CA TYR A 72 6.43 -10.21 0.23
C TYR A 72 6.10 -8.72 0.20
N ILE A 73 4.84 -8.36 0.41
CA ILE A 73 4.38 -6.96 0.35
C ILE A 73 5.03 -6.10 1.43
N LYS A 74 5.18 -6.63 2.64
CA LYS A 74 5.87 -5.93 3.73
C LYS A 74 7.28 -5.48 3.34
N ASN A 75 7.99 -6.28 2.55
CA ASN A 75 9.40 -6.03 2.19
C ASN A 75 9.58 -5.28 0.86
N LEU A 76 8.49 -4.86 0.19
CA LEU A 76 8.58 -4.11 -1.08
C LEU A 76 8.90 -2.62 -0.91
N ASP A 77 8.78 -2.07 0.30
CA ASP A 77 8.98 -0.63 0.53
C ASP A 77 10.45 -0.26 0.67
N GLN A 78 11.18 -0.24 -0.42
CA GLN A 78 12.57 0.19 -0.47
C GLN A 78 12.76 1.69 -0.21
N ASN A 79 11.71 2.50 -0.40
CA ASN A 79 11.74 3.95 -0.23
C ASN A 79 11.09 4.44 1.06
N PHE A 80 10.73 3.54 1.96
CA PHE A 80 10.09 3.86 3.25
C PHE A 80 8.82 4.71 3.13
N LEU A 81 8.03 4.50 2.07
CA LEU A 81 6.82 5.28 1.78
C LEU A 81 5.63 4.89 2.65
N PHE A 82 5.62 3.68 3.19
CA PHE A 82 4.50 3.20 4.00
C PHE A 82 4.93 2.47 5.27
N ASN A 83 4.02 2.43 6.23
CA ASN A 83 4.06 1.55 7.38
C ASN A 83 3.14 0.37 7.11
N PHE A 84 3.63 -0.84 7.24
CA PHE A 84 2.85 -2.06 7.03
C PHE A 84 2.41 -2.67 8.35
N LYS A 85 1.10 -2.93 8.47
CA LYS A 85 0.52 -3.66 9.59
C LYS A 85 -0.20 -4.92 9.08
N ASN A 86 0.21 -6.09 9.56
CA ASN A 86 -0.50 -7.34 9.31
C ASN A 86 -1.77 -7.38 10.17
N GLY A 87 -2.92 -7.46 9.53
CA GLY A 87 -4.24 -7.58 10.14
C GLY A 87 -4.67 -9.02 10.42
N GLY A 88 -3.87 -9.98 9.98
CA GLY A 88 -4.16 -11.41 10.12
C GLY A 88 -4.88 -12.02 8.92
N ILE A 89 -5.53 -13.16 9.17
CA ILE A 89 -6.23 -13.93 8.14
C ILE A 89 -7.75 -13.73 8.33
N LEU A 90 -8.43 -13.36 7.25
CA LEU A 90 -9.88 -13.35 7.15
C LEU A 90 -10.34 -14.69 6.55
N ARG A 91 -11.22 -15.39 7.24
CA ARG A 91 -11.86 -16.63 6.77
C ARG A 91 -13.10 -16.31 5.94
N ASP A 92 -13.62 -17.28 5.21
CA ASP A 92 -14.76 -17.09 4.30
C ASP A 92 -16.04 -16.62 5.03
N ASN A 93 -16.17 -16.91 6.31
CA ASN A 93 -17.28 -16.46 7.17
C ASN A 93 -17.00 -15.13 7.89
N HIS A 94 -15.91 -14.44 7.60
CA HIS A 94 -15.49 -13.20 8.28
C HIS A 94 -16.04 -11.91 7.62
N GLU A 95 -17.12 -11.97 6.86
CA GLU A 95 -17.73 -10.81 6.20
C GLU A 95 -18.05 -9.67 7.18
N LYS A 96 -18.75 -9.98 8.29
CA LYS A 96 -19.09 -9.00 9.33
C LYS A 96 -17.85 -8.41 9.98
N LEU A 97 -16.83 -9.24 10.22
CA LEU A 97 -15.56 -8.80 10.78
C LEU A 97 -14.85 -7.84 9.81
N PHE A 98 -14.80 -8.16 8.53
CA PHE A 98 -14.17 -7.31 7.52
C PHE A 98 -14.88 -5.94 7.41
N LYS A 99 -16.22 -5.93 7.39
CA LYS A 99 -17.01 -4.70 7.43
C LYS A 99 -16.68 -3.83 8.65
N SER A 100 -16.56 -4.45 9.83
CA SER A 100 -16.12 -3.77 11.06
C SER A 100 -14.71 -3.19 10.94
N LYS A 101 -13.77 -3.91 10.31
CA LYS A 101 -12.40 -3.41 10.08
C LYS A 101 -12.38 -2.20 9.17
N ILE A 102 -13.16 -2.19 8.07
CA ILE A 102 -13.29 -1.02 7.20
C ILE A 102 -13.90 0.15 8.00
N THR A 103 -14.97 -0.07 8.74
CA THR A 103 -15.60 0.98 9.56
C THR A 103 -14.62 1.61 10.57
N LYS A 104 -13.78 0.77 11.22
CA LYS A 104 -12.70 1.25 12.10
C LYS A 104 -11.65 2.03 11.34
N MET A 105 -11.26 1.57 10.14
CA MET A 105 -10.32 2.30 9.28
C MET A 105 -10.80 3.72 9.00
N LEU A 106 -12.09 3.92 8.74
CA LEU A 106 -12.64 5.25 8.44
C LEU A 106 -12.40 6.28 9.56
N LYS A 107 -12.20 5.82 10.79
CA LYS A 107 -11.96 6.61 12.01
C LYS A 107 -10.51 6.57 12.50
N SER A 108 -9.64 5.80 11.85
CA SER A 108 -8.24 5.58 12.28
C SER A 108 -7.22 6.23 11.36
N ASN A 109 -5.95 6.09 11.68
CA ASN A 109 -4.83 6.52 10.85
C ASN A 109 -4.52 5.57 9.69
N THR A 110 -5.28 4.48 9.49
CA THR A 110 -5.09 3.59 8.35
C THR A 110 -5.53 4.30 7.08
N ASP A 111 -4.67 4.37 6.09
CA ASP A 111 -4.91 5.04 4.82
C ASP A 111 -5.37 4.05 3.74
N ILE A 112 -4.78 2.86 3.74
CA ILE A 112 -5.07 1.81 2.76
C ILE A 112 -5.35 0.49 3.48
N ILE A 113 -6.43 -0.20 3.10
CA ILE A 113 -6.62 -1.63 3.39
C ILE A 113 -6.26 -2.42 2.13
N ILE A 114 -5.50 -3.50 2.31
CA ILE A 114 -5.22 -4.48 1.26
C ILE A 114 -5.71 -5.83 1.72
N THR A 115 -6.44 -6.53 0.85
CA THR A 115 -6.74 -7.97 1.01
C THR A 115 -6.01 -8.75 -0.08
N SER A 116 -5.58 -9.97 0.22
CA SER A 116 -5.02 -10.90 -0.76
C SER A 116 -5.84 -12.19 -0.76
N GLY A 117 -6.61 -12.41 -1.83
CA GLY A 117 -7.63 -13.43 -1.98
C GLY A 117 -9.07 -12.88 -1.86
N ALA A 118 -10.08 -13.74 -2.03
CA ALA A 118 -11.51 -13.45 -1.95
C ALA A 118 -11.98 -12.26 -2.82
N VAL A 119 -11.38 -12.06 -4.00
CA VAL A 119 -11.66 -10.94 -4.93
C VAL A 119 -12.11 -11.38 -6.31
N SER A 120 -12.16 -12.70 -6.58
CA SER A 120 -12.61 -13.24 -7.87
C SER A 120 -14.15 -13.28 -7.95
N ALA A 121 -14.71 -14.10 -8.81
CA ALA A 121 -16.16 -14.31 -8.92
C ALA A 121 -16.62 -15.58 -8.16
N GLY A 122 -15.82 -16.10 -7.25
CA GLY A 122 -16.13 -17.29 -6.46
C GLY A 122 -17.27 -17.07 -5.46
N LYS A 123 -17.99 -18.12 -5.15
CA LYS A 123 -19.15 -18.12 -4.24
C LYS A 123 -18.85 -17.59 -2.83
N PHE A 124 -17.59 -17.66 -2.41
CA PHE A 124 -17.10 -17.25 -1.09
C PHE A 124 -16.36 -15.89 -1.08
N ASP A 125 -16.37 -15.18 -2.22
CA ASP A 125 -15.67 -13.91 -2.36
C ASP A 125 -16.48 -12.73 -1.79
N PHE A 126 -16.48 -12.58 -0.47
CA PHE A 126 -17.24 -11.56 0.24
C PHE A 126 -16.64 -10.13 0.14
N VAL A 127 -15.36 -9.99 -0.22
CA VAL A 127 -14.67 -8.71 -0.25
C VAL A 127 -15.36 -7.68 -1.15
N PRO A 128 -15.76 -8.01 -2.41
CA PRO A 128 -16.45 -7.06 -3.27
C PRO A 128 -17.82 -6.60 -2.74
N SER A 129 -18.60 -7.52 -2.16
CA SER A 129 -19.94 -7.23 -1.63
C SER A 129 -19.85 -6.29 -0.42
N VAL A 130 -18.95 -6.57 0.51
CA VAL A 130 -18.71 -5.72 1.68
C VAL A 130 -18.26 -4.33 1.26
N ILE A 131 -17.31 -4.21 0.32
CA ILE A 131 -16.80 -2.90 -0.13
C ILE A 131 -17.91 -2.07 -0.76
N LYS A 132 -18.77 -2.66 -1.60
CA LYS A 132 -19.90 -1.98 -2.23
C LYS A 132 -20.94 -1.44 -1.24
N SER A 133 -20.98 -1.94 -0.01
CA SER A 133 -21.88 -1.41 1.03
C SER A 133 -21.43 -0.06 1.61
N PHE A 134 -20.26 0.46 1.21
CA PHE A 134 -19.77 1.78 1.60
C PHE A 134 -19.98 2.81 0.48
N GLN A 135 -19.97 4.10 0.85
CA GLN A 135 -20.01 5.17 -0.15
C GLN A 135 -18.63 5.30 -0.84
N LEU A 136 -18.61 5.02 -2.13
CA LEU A 136 -17.40 5.03 -2.94
C LEU A 136 -17.39 6.22 -3.89
N SER A 137 -16.21 6.80 -4.13
CA SER A 137 -15.98 7.79 -5.19
C SER A 137 -15.38 7.18 -6.45
N ASN A 138 -14.73 6.02 -6.31
CA ASN A 138 -14.21 5.24 -7.41
C ASN A 138 -14.28 3.75 -7.05
N TYR A 139 -14.54 2.91 -8.02
CA TYR A 139 -14.58 1.46 -7.86
C TYR A 139 -14.34 0.77 -9.19
N PHE A 140 -13.41 -0.19 -9.21
CA PHE A 140 -13.34 -1.16 -10.29
C PHE A 140 -13.05 -2.57 -9.75
N LYS A 141 -13.46 -3.57 -10.50
CA LYS A 141 -13.20 -4.98 -10.23
C LYS A 141 -12.77 -5.64 -11.53
N SER A 142 -11.57 -6.15 -11.58
CA SER A 142 -10.97 -6.74 -12.76
C SER A 142 -10.38 -5.74 -13.77
N VAL A 143 -9.22 -6.12 -14.29
CA VAL A 143 -8.51 -5.44 -15.38
C VAL A 143 -8.01 -6.46 -16.39
N ALA A 144 -7.80 -6.05 -17.63
CA ALA A 144 -7.37 -6.93 -18.71
C ALA A 144 -5.85 -7.19 -18.68
N ILE A 145 -5.35 -7.81 -17.60
CA ILE A 145 -3.93 -8.19 -17.45
C ILE A 145 -3.79 -9.67 -17.09
N ARG A 146 -2.63 -10.24 -17.40
CA ARG A 146 -2.23 -11.60 -17.01
C ARG A 146 -0.75 -11.62 -16.64
N PRO A 147 -0.39 -12.00 -15.37
CA PRO A 147 -1.28 -12.38 -14.28
C PRO A 147 -1.91 -11.16 -13.60
N GLY A 148 -3.01 -11.36 -12.82
CA GLY A 148 -3.59 -10.32 -11.97
C GLY A 148 -4.97 -9.80 -12.38
N LYS A 149 -5.64 -10.41 -13.38
CA LYS A 149 -6.98 -10.00 -13.82
C LYS A 149 -7.97 -9.67 -12.68
N PRO A 150 -8.13 -10.49 -11.60
CA PRO A 150 -9.12 -10.23 -10.54
C PRO A 150 -8.58 -9.25 -9.47
N ILE A 151 -8.14 -8.08 -9.86
CA ILE A 151 -7.83 -7.00 -8.93
C ILE A 151 -9.07 -6.14 -8.66
N LEU A 152 -9.21 -5.67 -7.41
CA LEU A 152 -10.25 -4.74 -7.00
C LEU A 152 -9.61 -3.47 -6.43
N PHE A 153 -10.18 -2.33 -6.78
CA PHE A 153 -9.86 -1.04 -6.18
C PHE A 153 -11.14 -0.32 -5.78
N ALA A 154 -11.11 0.33 -4.61
CA ALA A 154 -12.18 1.21 -4.16
C ALA A 154 -11.61 2.40 -3.40
N LYS A 155 -12.08 3.61 -3.74
CA LYS A 155 -11.78 4.83 -3.01
C LYS A 155 -13.01 5.26 -2.21
N ILE A 156 -12.83 5.55 -0.93
CA ILE A 156 -13.92 5.99 -0.05
C ILE A 156 -14.25 7.45 -0.35
N ARG A 157 -15.55 7.73 -0.55
CA ARG A 157 -16.04 9.09 -0.87
C ARG A 157 -15.72 10.06 0.28
N GLY A 158 -15.21 11.24 -0.08
CA GLY A 158 -14.90 12.30 0.89
C GLY A 158 -13.72 12.00 1.83
N LYS A 159 -12.95 10.93 1.57
CA LYS A 159 -11.79 10.56 2.39
C LYS A 159 -10.58 10.19 1.53
N GLN A 160 -9.40 10.47 2.05
CA GLN A 160 -8.12 10.01 1.44
C GLN A 160 -7.82 8.57 1.84
N LYS A 161 -8.79 7.66 1.65
CA LYS A 161 -8.69 6.26 2.04
C LYS A 161 -9.07 5.35 0.88
N ALA A 162 -8.30 4.28 0.70
CA ALA A 162 -8.50 3.32 -0.37
C ALA A 162 -8.50 1.87 0.12
N ILE A 163 -9.11 1.00 -0.65
CA ILE A 163 -9.13 -0.44 -0.42
C ILE A 163 -8.69 -1.12 -1.71
N PHE A 164 -7.73 -2.01 -1.61
CA PHE A 164 -7.29 -2.87 -2.71
C PHE A 164 -7.60 -4.32 -2.35
N GLY A 165 -8.17 -5.04 -3.30
CA GLY A 165 -8.30 -6.48 -3.26
C GLY A 165 -7.36 -7.10 -4.29
N LEU A 166 -6.35 -7.82 -3.84
CA LEU A 166 -5.37 -8.49 -4.69
C LEU A 166 -5.74 -9.97 -4.84
N PRO A 167 -5.34 -10.63 -5.94
CA PRO A 167 -5.49 -12.07 -6.10
C PRO A 167 -4.81 -12.86 -4.97
N GLY A 168 -5.31 -14.06 -4.68
CA GLY A 168 -4.68 -14.98 -3.70
C GLY A 168 -3.36 -15.57 -4.20
N ASN A 169 -3.26 -15.85 -5.50
CA ASN A 169 -2.04 -16.36 -6.10
C ASN A 169 -0.86 -15.39 -5.90
N PRO A 170 0.30 -15.84 -5.35
CA PRO A 170 1.42 -14.97 -4.98
C PRO A 170 1.96 -14.14 -6.14
N MET A 171 2.18 -14.73 -7.31
CA MET A 171 2.69 -14.00 -8.48
C MET A 171 1.70 -12.95 -8.98
N SER A 172 0.41 -13.26 -8.98
CA SER A 172 -0.64 -12.32 -9.34
C SER A 172 -0.76 -11.19 -8.32
N SER A 173 -0.65 -11.51 -7.03
CA SER A 173 -0.68 -10.54 -5.94
C SER A 173 0.51 -9.58 -6.03
N ALA A 174 1.71 -10.12 -6.28
CA ALA A 174 2.94 -9.35 -6.47
C ALA A 174 2.83 -8.39 -7.66
N ALA A 175 2.37 -8.89 -8.82
CA ALA A 175 2.16 -8.07 -10.01
C ALA A 175 1.13 -6.95 -9.76
N CYS A 176 -0.01 -7.28 -9.14
CA CYS A 176 -1.03 -6.29 -8.82
C CYS A 176 -0.54 -5.23 -7.83
N PHE A 177 0.24 -5.62 -6.82
CA PHE A 177 0.84 -4.63 -5.91
C PHE A 177 1.78 -3.71 -6.67
N ARG A 178 2.68 -4.27 -7.49
CA ARG A 178 3.68 -3.50 -8.24
C ARG A 178 3.06 -2.52 -9.23
N PHE A 179 2.01 -2.94 -9.96
CA PHE A 179 1.43 -2.14 -11.05
C PHE A 179 0.26 -1.25 -10.64
N PHE A 180 -0.37 -1.46 -9.48
CA PHE A 180 -1.53 -0.68 -9.05
C PHE A 180 -1.37 -0.04 -7.68
N VAL A 181 -0.95 -0.80 -6.67
CA VAL A 181 -0.88 -0.28 -5.30
C VAL A 181 0.32 0.65 -5.14
N TYR A 182 1.49 0.23 -5.59
CA TYR A 182 2.71 1.02 -5.44
C TYR A 182 2.67 2.33 -6.23
N PRO A 183 2.26 2.37 -7.51
CA PRO A 183 2.04 3.63 -8.23
C PRO A 183 0.99 4.53 -7.58
N TYR A 184 -0.09 3.98 -7.03
CA TYR A 184 -1.06 4.76 -6.27
C TYR A 184 -0.42 5.43 -5.05
N ILE A 185 0.45 4.73 -4.33
CA ILE A 185 1.22 5.29 -3.22
C ILE A 185 2.15 6.40 -3.73
N GLN A 186 2.90 6.16 -4.80
CA GLN A 186 3.78 7.16 -5.41
C GLN A 186 3.00 8.42 -5.83
N TYR A 187 1.83 8.26 -6.44
CA TYR A 187 0.94 9.35 -6.81
C TYR A 187 0.52 10.20 -5.60
N ILE A 188 0.16 9.59 -4.45
CA ILE A 188 -0.17 10.32 -3.22
C ILE A 188 1.01 11.18 -2.75
N PHE A 189 2.23 10.69 -2.91
CA PHE A 189 3.45 11.45 -2.60
C PHE A 189 3.81 12.49 -3.68
N GLY A 190 3.15 12.47 -4.84
CA GLY A 190 3.51 13.31 -5.99
C GLY A 190 4.92 12.99 -6.50
N LEU A 191 5.33 11.74 -6.39
CA LEU A 191 6.54 11.21 -7.01
C LEU A 191 6.28 10.99 -8.50
N ASN A 192 7.33 11.07 -9.31
CA ASN A 192 7.23 10.70 -10.71
C ASN A 192 6.88 9.21 -10.80
N GLU A 193 5.84 8.90 -11.56
CA GLU A 193 5.49 7.52 -11.87
C GLU A 193 6.60 6.91 -12.71
N GLU A 194 6.99 5.68 -12.37
CA GLU A 194 7.85 4.89 -13.25
C GLU A 194 7.07 4.65 -14.54
N LYS A 195 7.62 5.14 -15.65
CA LYS A 195 7.04 4.82 -16.96
C LYS A 195 7.17 3.32 -17.19
N PRO A 196 6.12 2.63 -17.62
CA PRO A 196 6.25 1.27 -18.08
C PRO A 196 7.22 1.24 -19.27
N PHE A 197 8.05 0.21 -19.30
CA PHE A 197 8.98 -0.03 -20.42
C PHE A 197 8.21 -0.33 -21.70
#